data_1cfb2fefcafc1fc84ff4d34cd4efbdd8
#
_entry.id   1cfb2fefcafc1fc84ff4d34cd4efbdd8
#
_cell.length_a   1.000
_cell.length_b   1.000
_cell.length_c   1.000
_cell.angle_alpha   90.00
_cell.angle_beta   90.00
_cell.angle_gamma   90.00
#
_symmetry.space_group_name_H-M   'P 1'
#
loop_
_entity.id
_entity.type
_entity.pdbx_description
1 polymer ?
#
loop_
_entity_poly.entity_id
_entity_poly.type
_entity_poly.pdbx_seq_one_letter_code
_entity_poly.pdbx_strand_id
1 'polypeptide(L)'
;MKKAAVFNDLSGFGKCSLTAAIPVLSAQGVQCCPMASAVLTNQTGYEYHKCTDLTAMIKDYIDNWQKNNAHFDGIYSGFMTGSKQIELFMDFLDVFYEENTMLLVDPVTVSYTHLTLPT
;
A
#
# COMPACT_ATOMS: atom_id res chain seq x y z
N MET A 1 1.52 17.30 -11.97
CA MET A 1 2.20 16.66 -10.83
C MET A 1 2.12 15.16 -10.96
N LYS A 2 3.22 14.48 -10.74
CA LYS A 2 3.24 13.02 -10.76
C LYS A 2 2.53 12.47 -9.53
N LYS A 3 1.87 11.33 -9.69
CA LYS A 3 1.11 10.66 -8.64
C LYS A 3 1.59 9.23 -8.46
N ALA A 4 1.69 8.81 -7.22
CA ALA A 4 2.03 7.43 -6.90
C ALA A 4 0.97 6.84 -5.98
N ALA A 5 0.43 5.69 -6.36
CA ALA A 5 -0.44 4.92 -5.49
C ALA A 5 0.45 4.10 -4.56
N VAL A 6 0.20 4.19 -3.27
CA VAL A 6 1.01 3.50 -2.26
C VAL A 6 0.12 2.59 -1.42
N PHE A 7 0.34 1.29 -1.58
CA PHE A 7 -0.38 0.26 -0.85
C PHE A 7 0.46 -0.17 0.35
N ASN A 8 0.06 0.29 1.53
CA ASN A 8 0.81 0.02 2.75
C ASN A 8 -0.07 0.25 3.97
N ASP A 9 0.42 -0.13 5.14
CA ASP A 9 -0.31 0.12 6.38
C ASP A 9 -0.08 1.53 6.89
N LEU A 10 -0.99 1.97 7.75
CA LEU A 10 -0.90 3.24 8.45
C LEU A 10 -0.73 2.97 9.93
N SER A 11 0.45 3.26 10.46
CA SER A 11 0.75 3.12 11.89
C SER A 11 0.73 4.48 12.57
N GLY A 12 0.04 4.57 13.70
CA GLY A 12 -0.14 5.85 14.37
C GLY A 12 1.10 6.33 15.13
N PHE A 13 1.88 5.41 15.64
CA PHE A 13 3.06 5.71 16.46
C PHE A 13 4.25 4.99 15.84
N GLY A 14 5.26 5.74 15.45
CA GLY A 14 6.41 5.24 14.73
C GLY A 14 6.43 5.77 13.30
N LYS A 15 7.62 5.97 12.75
CA LYS A 15 7.80 6.52 11.40
C LYS A 15 8.07 5.38 10.43
N CYS A 16 7.00 4.81 9.90
CA CYS A 16 7.10 3.67 8.98
C CYS A 16 5.92 3.66 8.04
N SER A 17 5.99 2.81 7.04
CA SER A 17 4.90 2.56 6.10
C SER A 17 4.33 3.87 5.52
N LEU A 18 3.04 4.11 5.60
CA LEU A 18 2.44 5.32 5.02
C LEU A 18 2.92 6.60 5.71
N THR A 19 3.19 6.57 7.02
CA THR A 19 3.68 7.77 7.70
C THR A 19 5.07 8.18 7.24
N ALA A 20 5.83 7.27 6.67
CA ALA A 20 7.11 7.58 6.05
C ALA A 20 6.95 7.89 4.56
N ALA A 21 6.13 7.11 3.84
CA ALA A 21 5.99 7.26 2.40
C ALA A 21 5.38 8.60 2.00
N ILE A 22 4.35 9.05 2.74
CA ILE A 22 3.66 10.28 2.40
C ILE A 22 4.60 11.50 2.41
N PRO A 23 5.32 11.78 3.49
CA PRO A 23 6.21 12.94 3.50
C PRO A 23 7.40 12.80 2.54
N VAL A 24 7.94 11.58 2.38
CA VAL A 24 9.09 11.37 1.49
C VAL A 24 8.71 11.67 0.04
N LEU A 25 7.58 11.14 -0.42
CA LEU A 25 7.11 11.39 -1.77
C LEU A 25 6.74 12.85 -1.97
N SER A 26 6.07 13.45 -0.99
CA SER A 26 5.70 14.86 -1.07
C SER A 26 6.91 15.78 -1.18
N ALA A 27 7.98 15.48 -0.44
CA ALA A 27 9.21 16.27 -0.50
C ALA A 27 9.86 16.19 -1.87
N GLN A 28 9.60 15.15 -2.64
CA GLN A 28 10.12 14.96 -3.98
C GLN A 28 9.18 15.49 -5.07
N GLY A 29 8.09 16.13 -4.68
CA GLY A 29 7.14 16.68 -5.64
C GLY A 29 6.18 15.65 -6.22
N VAL A 30 6.04 14.49 -5.58
CA VAL A 30 5.12 13.43 -6.00
C VAL A 30 3.94 13.39 -5.05
N GLN A 31 2.73 13.41 -5.62
CA GLN A 31 1.53 13.24 -4.80
C GLN A 31 1.41 11.78 -4.39
N CYS A 32 1.45 11.53 -3.10
CA CYS A 32 1.19 10.19 -2.57
C CYS A 32 -0.31 9.96 -2.46
N CYS A 33 -0.79 8.90 -3.07
CA CYS A 33 -2.20 8.48 -2.99
C CYS A 33 -2.24 7.19 -2.18
N PRO A 34 -2.45 7.27 -0.86
CA PRO A 34 -2.35 6.09 -0.01
C PRO A 34 -3.57 5.19 -0.11
N MET A 35 -3.32 3.91 -0.19
CA MET A 35 -4.33 2.87 -0.05
C MET A 35 -3.95 2.06 1.17
N ALA A 36 -4.66 2.26 2.27
CA ALA A 36 -4.31 1.64 3.53
C ALA A 36 -4.69 0.17 3.56
N SER A 37 -3.71 -0.68 3.75
CA SER A 37 -3.93 -2.13 3.90
C SER A 37 -4.42 -2.49 5.29
N ALA A 38 -4.01 -1.71 6.28
CA ALA A 38 -4.38 -1.89 7.67
C ALA A 38 -4.10 -0.60 8.43
N VAL A 39 -4.76 -0.45 9.56
CA VAL A 39 -4.46 0.63 10.50
C VAL A 39 -3.96 -0.01 11.78
N LEU A 40 -2.80 0.43 12.24
CA LEU A 40 -2.21 -0.05 13.48
C LEU A 40 -2.14 1.10 14.47
N THR A 41 -2.29 0.77 15.76
CA THR A 41 -2.11 1.77 16.81
C THR A 41 -0.70 2.34 16.75
N ASN A 42 0.27 1.47 16.44
CA ASN A 42 1.68 1.84 16.37
C ASN A 42 2.44 0.75 15.65
N GLN A 43 3.70 1.04 15.40
CA GLN A 43 4.63 0.11 14.77
C GLN A 43 4.75 -1.19 15.59
N THR A 44 4.83 -2.32 14.89
CA THR A 44 4.85 -3.64 15.54
C THR A 44 6.13 -3.95 16.30
N GLY A 45 7.15 -3.12 16.15
CA GLY A 45 8.36 -3.25 16.96
C GLY A 45 8.15 -2.94 18.44
N TYR A 46 7.06 -2.28 18.78
CA TYR A 46 6.71 -2.02 20.19
C TYR A 46 5.97 -3.22 20.76
N GLU A 47 6.08 -3.40 22.08
CA GLU A 47 5.49 -4.55 22.75
C GLU A 47 3.96 -4.60 22.60
N TYR A 48 3.32 -3.45 22.74
CA TYR A 48 1.86 -3.38 22.66
C TYR A 48 1.43 -2.70 21.37
N HIS A 49 0.66 -3.41 20.58
CA HIS A 49 0.11 -2.85 19.35
C HIS A 49 -1.18 -3.57 18.99
N LYS A 50 -2.01 -2.91 18.20
CA LYS A 50 -3.24 -3.50 17.68
C LYS A 50 -3.38 -3.14 16.22
N CYS A 51 -3.86 -4.08 15.43
CA CYS A 51 -4.01 -3.92 13.99
C CYS A 51 -5.46 -4.15 13.58
N THR A 52 -5.98 -3.28 12.74
CA THR A 52 -7.26 -3.49 12.09
C THR A 52 -7.00 -3.64 10.59
N ASP A 53 -7.36 -4.80 10.07
CA ASP A 53 -7.23 -5.13 8.66
C ASP A 53 -8.27 -4.37 7.86
N LEU A 54 -7.89 -3.82 6.70
CA LEU A 54 -8.77 -3.05 5.84
C LEU A 54 -9.03 -3.76 4.51
N THR A 55 -8.93 -5.08 4.47
CA THR A 55 -9.15 -5.87 3.25
C THR A 55 -10.48 -5.52 2.59
N ALA A 56 -11.54 -5.39 3.38
CA ALA A 56 -12.88 -5.12 2.85
C ALA A 56 -12.99 -3.77 2.14
N MET A 57 -12.09 -2.84 2.44
CA MET A 57 -12.12 -1.51 1.83
C MET A 57 -11.34 -1.44 0.51
N ILE A 58 -10.46 -2.40 0.25
CA ILE A 58 -9.56 -2.30 -0.91
C ILE A 58 -10.34 -2.25 -2.22
N LYS A 59 -11.37 -3.04 -2.34
CA LYS A 59 -12.18 -3.03 -3.54
C LYS A 59 -12.86 -1.67 -3.76
N ASP A 60 -13.23 -1.00 -2.68
CA ASP A 60 -13.83 0.33 -2.76
C ASP A 60 -12.82 1.36 -3.24
N TYR A 61 -11.56 1.26 -2.84
CA TYR A 61 -10.49 2.09 -3.41
C TYR A 61 -10.43 1.91 -4.92
N ILE A 62 -10.39 0.66 -5.38
CA ILE A 62 -10.30 0.36 -6.81
C ILE A 62 -11.49 0.95 -7.55
N ASP A 63 -12.70 0.67 -7.07
CA ASP A 63 -13.93 1.10 -7.74
C ASP A 63 -14.04 2.62 -7.78
N ASN A 64 -13.80 3.28 -6.65
CA ASN A 64 -13.96 4.73 -6.58
C ASN A 64 -12.87 5.47 -7.32
N TRP A 65 -11.63 4.99 -7.23
CA TRP A 65 -10.55 5.62 -7.96
C TRP A 65 -10.73 5.48 -9.46
N GLN A 66 -11.24 4.33 -9.90
CA GLN A 66 -11.53 4.12 -11.32
C GLN A 66 -12.64 5.06 -11.80
N LYS A 67 -13.72 5.19 -11.02
CA LYS A 67 -14.82 6.10 -11.35
C LYS A 67 -14.39 7.56 -11.41
N ASN A 68 -13.39 7.91 -10.61
CA ASN A 68 -12.85 9.26 -10.58
C ASN A 68 -11.71 9.47 -11.57
N ASN A 69 -11.50 8.51 -12.47
CA ASN A 69 -10.49 8.57 -13.53
C ASN A 69 -9.07 8.79 -12.99
N ALA A 70 -8.73 8.12 -11.89
CA ALA A 70 -7.40 8.23 -11.33
C ALA A 70 -6.38 7.53 -12.22
N HIS A 71 -5.22 8.15 -12.37
CA HIS A 71 -4.08 7.60 -13.10
C HIS A 71 -2.84 7.78 -12.27
N PHE A 72 -1.91 6.83 -12.37
CA PHE A 72 -0.71 6.84 -11.54
C PHE A 72 0.54 6.69 -12.38
N ASP A 73 1.54 7.53 -12.09
CA ASP A 73 2.87 7.41 -12.69
C ASP A 73 3.69 6.34 -12.00
N GLY A 74 3.37 6.05 -10.75
CA GLY A 74 4.02 5.00 -9.99
C GLY A 74 3.03 4.26 -9.11
N ILE A 75 3.33 3.00 -8.85
CA ILE A 75 2.58 2.16 -7.92
C ILE A 75 3.61 1.47 -7.02
N TYR A 76 3.42 1.60 -5.72
CA TYR A 76 4.32 1.01 -4.74
C TYR A 76 3.52 0.17 -3.76
N SER A 77 3.93 -1.07 -3.54
CA SER A 77 3.32 -1.93 -2.53
C SER A 77 4.30 -2.26 -1.43
N GLY A 78 3.83 -2.13 -0.20
CA GLY A 78 4.56 -2.51 0.99
C GLY A 78 3.82 -3.61 1.73
N PHE A 79 3.51 -3.37 2.99
CA PHE A 79 2.91 -4.37 3.85
C PHE A 79 1.50 -4.76 3.40
N MET A 80 1.26 -6.06 3.32
CA MET A 80 -0.05 -6.66 3.08
C MET A 80 -0.35 -7.66 4.18
N THR A 81 -1.61 -7.71 4.60
CA THR A 81 -1.98 -8.55 5.76
C THR A 81 -2.14 -10.03 5.43
N GLY A 82 -2.25 -10.37 4.15
CA GLY A 82 -2.40 -11.76 3.77
C GLY A 82 -2.65 -11.95 2.28
N SER A 83 -2.89 -13.19 1.89
CA SER A 83 -3.04 -13.56 0.48
C SER A 83 -4.22 -12.88 -0.21
N LYS A 84 -5.29 -12.62 0.53
CA LYS A 84 -6.44 -11.91 -0.06
C LYS A 84 -6.07 -10.50 -0.52
N GLN A 85 -5.23 -9.81 0.26
CA GLN A 85 -4.77 -8.49 -0.14
C GLN A 85 -3.83 -8.55 -1.34
N ILE A 86 -3.05 -9.61 -1.45
CA ILE A 86 -2.21 -9.81 -2.63
C ILE A 86 -3.08 -9.95 -3.87
N GLU A 87 -4.14 -10.76 -3.80
CA GLU A 87 -5.08 -10.91 -4.91
C GLU A 87 -5.72 -9.57 -5.28
N LEU A 88 -6.15 -8.81 -4.28
CA LEU A 88 -6.76 -7.50 -4.52
C LEU A 88 -5.77 -6.50 -5.10
N PHE A 89 -4.50 -6.57 -4.69
CA PHE A 89 -3.47 -5.74 -5.29
C PHE A 89 -3.25 -6.09 -6.76
N MET A 90 -3.31 -7.38 -7.10
CA MET A 90 -3.24 -7.80 -8.49
C MET A 90 -4.43 -7.25 -9.30
N ASP A 91 -5.63 -7.26 -8.70
CA ASP A 91 -6.80 -6.64 -9.32
C ASP A 91 -6.59 -5.14 -9.53
N PHE A 92 -5.96 -4.47 -8.55
CA PHE A 92 -5.61 -3.06 -8.67
C PHE A 92 -4.68 -2.82 -9.87
N LEU A 93 -3.68 -3.67 -10.03
CA LEU A 93 -2.76 -3.57 -11.16
C LEU A 93 -3.47 -3.77 -12.50
N ASP A 94 -4.43 -4.70 -12.55
CA ASP A 94 -5.18 -4.93 -13.78
C ASP A 94 -5.93 -3.67 -14.24
N VAL A 95 -6.34 -2.83 -13.30
CA VAL A 95 -7.09 -1.61 -13.60
C VAL A 95 -6.16 -0.42 -13.86
N PHE A 96 -5.12 -0.26 -13.07
CA PHE A 96 -4.35 1.00 -13.02
C PHE A 96 -2.94 0.91 -13.60
N TYR A 97 -2.40 -0.28 -13.80
CA TYR A 97 -1.06 -0.40 -14.33
C TYR A 97 -1.07 -0.09 -15.83
N GLU A 98 -0.26 0.84 -16.23
CA GLU A 98 -0.13 1.26 -17.62
C GLU A 98 1.32 1.13 -18.09
N GLU A 99 1.55 1.28 -19.39
CA GLU A 99 2.85 1.07 -20.00
C GLU A 99 3.96 1.89 -19.35
N ASN A 100 3.65 3.14 -19.00
CA ASN A 100 4.63 4.04 -18.41
C ASN A 100 4.60 4.10 -16.89
N THR A 101 3.82 3.24 -16.27
CA THR A 101 3.73 3.20 -14.82
C THR A 101 4.91 2.47 -14.22
N MET A 102 5.62 3.12 -13.30
CA MET A 102 6.68 2.46 -12.55
C MET A 102 6.06 1.61 -11.45
N LEU A 103 6.47 0.36 -11.35
CA LEU A 103 5.97 -0.54 -10.32
C LEU A 103 7.12 -0.94 -9.39
N LEU A 104 6.94 -0.67 -8.10
CA LEU A 104 7.89 -1.08 -7.08
C LEU A 104 7.15 -1.93 -6.05
N VAL A 105 7.61 -3.17 -5.89
CA VAL A 105 7.04 -4.09 -4.91
C VAL A 105 8.07 -4.35 -3.84
N ASP A 106 7.71 -4.02 -2.59
CA ASP A 106 8.54 -4.30 -1.44
C ASP A 106 7.89 -5.47 -0.67
N PRO A 107 8.39 -6.69 -0.83
CA PRO A 107 7.78 -7.85 -0.21
C PRO A 107 8.10 -7.90 1.27
N VAL A 108 7.28 -7.25 2.08
CA VAL A 108 7.44 -7.28 3.53
C VAL A 108 6.93 -8.60 4.05
N THR A 109 7.84 -9.43 4.54
CA THR A 109 7.55 -10.78 5.00
C THR A 109 7.76 -10.93 6.50
N VAL A 110 7.61 -9.85 7.22
CA VAL A 110 7.82 -9.85 8.67
C VAL A 110 6.91 -10.88 9.32
N SER A 111 7.49 -11.73 10.13
CA SER A 111 6.77 -12.79 10.85
C SER A 111 6.25 -13.92 9.96
N TYR A 112 6.48 -13.87 8.66
CA TYR A 112 5.95 -14.85 7.73
C TYR A 112 7.08 -15.65 7.11
N THR A 113 7.84 -16.29 7.96
CA THR A 113 9.02 -17.04 7.54
C THR A 113 8.71 -18.15 6.56
N HIS A 114 7.46 -18.58 6.52
CA HIS A 114 7.00 -19.63 5.60
C HIS A 114 6.31 -19.05 4.36
N LEU A 115 6.24 -17.73 4.23
CA LEU A 115 5.64 -17.11 3.07
C LEU A 115 6.63 -17.17 1.92
N THR A 116 6.25 -17.83 0.85
CA THR A 116 7.05 -17.89 -0.35
C THR A 116 6.46 -16.92 -1.37
N LEU A 117 7.27 -15.95 -1.79
CA LEU A 117 6.83 -15.01 -2.79
C LEU A 117 7.13 -15.58 -4.17
N PRO A 118 6.18 -15.48 -5.11
CA PRO A 118 6.47 -15.86 -6.48
C PRO A 118 7.53 -14.92 -7.04
N THR A 119 8.50 -15.50 -7.65
CA THR A 119 9.56 -14.74 -8.29
C THR A 119 9.25 -14.50 -9.75
#